data_a597f5e473f2b85a34c65b9f66f17e4f
#
_entry.id   a597f5e473f2b85a34c65b9f66f17e4f
#
_cell.length_a   1.000
_cell.length_b   1.000
_cell.length_c   1.000
_cell.angle_alpha   90.00
_cell.angle_beta   90.00
_cell.angle_gamma   90.00
#
_symmetry.space_group_name_H-M   'P 1'
#
loop_
_entity.id
_entity.type
_entity.pdbx_description
1 polymer ?
#
loop_
_entity_poly.entity_id
_entity_poly.type
_entity_poly.pdbx_seq_one_letter_code
_entity_poly.pdbx_strand_id
1 'polypeptide(L)'
;MDKKELFDILIAMLILTISFKNIFFGIFNFSPSSFLISFFLIVPAFLFHELMHRQVAKRFNYFARFQKWDFGLFLCFFTSFFGFIFAAPGAVVIYPVYYYHIHPSVQRKASKYISLSGPLANLILALIFLTLYLSYGNVLLKYAFFINTWFALFNLLPVPPLDGFKLFFLDRKIWIIMFSAALIFFFIF
;
A
#
# COMPACT_ATOMS: atom_id res chain seq x y z
N MET A 1 -13.75 1.56 -14.10
CA MET A 1 -13.90 0.82 -12.83
C MET A 1 -15.26 0.16 -12.85
N ASP A 2 -15.33 -1.15 -12.69
CA ASP A 2 -16.61 -1.83 -12.62
C ASP A 2 -17.20 -1.79 -11.20
N LYS A 3 -18.49 -2.18 -11.05
CA LYS A 3 -19.17 -2.15 -9.74
C LYS A 3 -18.50 -3.06 -8.70
N LYS A 4 -17.94 -4.20 -9.15
CA LYS A 4 -17.27 -5.15 -8.25
C LYS A 4 -15.95 -4.61 -7.74
N GLU A 5 -15.15 -3.98 -8.61
CA GLU A 5 -13.88 -3.33 -8.22
C GLU A 5 -14.13 -2.21 -7.22
N LEU A 6 -15.15 -1.37 -7.45
CA LEU A 6 -15.53 -0.33 -6.49
C LEU A 6 -15.90 -0.89 -5.13
N PHE A 7 -16.69 -1.96 -5.11
CA PHE A 7 -17.10 -2.64 -3.89
C PHE A 7 -15.88 -3.23 -3.15
N ASP A 8 -14.96 -3.89 -3.87
CA ASP A 8 -13.73 -4.45 -3.31
C ASP A 8 -12.86 -3.36 -2.66
N ILE A 9 -12.71 -2.21 -3.32
CA ILE A 9 -11.96 -1.07 -2.78
C ILE A 9 -12.64 -0.51 -1.52
N LEU A 10 -13.95 -0.32 -1.54
CA LEU A 10 -14.70 0.22 -0.40
C LEU A 10 -14.58 -0.68 0.84
N ILE A 11 -14.67 -2.01 0.67
CA ILE A 11 -14.48 -2.96 1.77
C ILE A 11 -13.04 -2.88 2.30
N ALA A 12 -12.05 -2.85 1.42
CA ALA A 12 -10.65 -2.75 1.81
C ALA A 12 -10.39 -1.46 2.61
N MET A 13 -10.90 -0.32 2.13
CA MET A 13 -10.79 0.97 2.82
C MET A 13 -11.45 0.94 4.20
N LEU A 14 -12.64 0.36 4.32
CA LEU A 14 -13.37 0.28 5.59
C LEU A 14 -12.59 -0.56 6.61
N ILE A 15 -12.14 -1.76 6.22
CA ILE A 15 -11.41 -2.66 7.11
C ILE A 15 -10.06 -2.07 7.52
N LEU A 16 -9.31 -1.49 6.59
CA LEU A 16 -8.08 -0.77 6.89
C LEU A 16 -8.32 0.37 7.88
N THR A 17 -9.36 1.18 7.66
CA THR A 17 -9.70 2.30 8.55
C THR A 17 -9.96 1.81 9.97
N ILE A 18 -10.79 0.77 10.14
CA ILE A 18 -11.10 0.19 11.45
C ILE A 18 -9.84 -0.38 12.10
N SER A 19 -9.03 -1.10 11.35
CA SER A 19 -7.80 -1.73 11.86
C SER A 19 -6.80 -0.69 12.37
N PHE A 20 -6.56 0.36 11.61
CA PHE A 20 -5.66 1.45 12.04
C PHE A 20 -6.26 2.30 13.15
N LYS A 21 -7.60 2.52 13.15
CA LYS A 21 -8.28 3.15 14.28
C LYS A 21 -8.03 2.37 15.58
N ASN A 22 -8.10 1.03 15.52
CA ASN A 22 -7.82 0.18 16.69
C ASN A 22 -6.38 0.38 17.21
N ILE A 23 -5.41 0.53 16.32
CA ILE A 23 -4.00 0.76 16.69
C ILE A 23 -3.80 2.16 17.31
N PHE A 24 -4.32 3.21 16.66
CA PHE A 24 -4.05 4.59 17.08
C PHE A 24 -4.86 5.05 18.26
N PHE A 25 -6.10 4.60 18.37
CA PHE A 25 -7.07 5.10 19.36
C PHE A 25 -7.59 4.02 20.31
N GLY A 26 -7.17 2.77 20.12
CA GLY A 26 -7.61 1.63 20.91
C GLY A 26 -8.92 1.01 20.40
N ILE A 27 -9.09 -0.27 20.73
CA ILE A 27 -10.19 -1.13 20.26
C ILE A 27 -11.54 -0.60 20.75
N PHE A 28 -11.61 -0.14 21.99
CA PHE A 28 -12.85 0.32 22.63
C PHE A 28 -13.18 1.80 22.35
N ASN A 29 -12.40 2.45 21.51
CA ASN A 29 -12.72 3.82 21.10
C ASN A 29 -13.72 3.80 19.93
N PHE A 30 -14.97 4.11 20.22
CA PHE A 30 -16.05 4.18 19.23
C PHE A 30 -16.37 5.63 18.80
N SER A 31 -15.46 6.58 19.05
CA SER A 31 -15.66 7.96 18.66
C SER A 31 -15.69 8.11 17.13
N PRO A 32 -16.69 8.81 16.57
CA PRO A 32 -16.71 9.14 15.14
C PRO A 32 -15.49 9.92 14.68
N SER A 33 -14.91 10.76 15.54
CA SER A 33 -13.70 11.52 15.20
C SER A 33 -12.47 10.62 15.01
N SER A 34 -12.29 9.60 15.85
CA SER A 34 -11.18 8.66 15.69
C SER A 34 -11.29 7.85 14.39
N PHE A 35 -12.51 7.49 14.00
CA PHE A 35 -12.77 6.83 12.73
C PHE A 35 -12.46 7.76 11.54
N LEU A 36 -12.95 9.00 11.57
CA LEU A 36 -12.69 9.98 10.50
C LEU A 36 -11.22 10.31 10.35
N ILE A 37 -10.50 10.53 11.46
CA ILE A 37 -9.05 10.76 11.43
C ILE A 37 -8.34 9.57 10.79
N SER A 38 -8.63 8.34 11.22
CA SER A 38 -8.04 7.13 10.63
C SER A 38 -8.36 7.01 9.15
N PHE A 39 -9.61 7.29 8.75
CA PHE A 39 -10.03 7.27 7.36
C PHE A 39 -9.22 8.23 6.49
N PHE A 40 -9.12 9.49 6.91
CA PHE A 40 -8.38 10.50 6.14
C PHE A 40 -6.86 10.26 6.10
N LEU A 41 -6.31 9.53 7.05
CA LEU A 41 -4.90 9.16 7.06
C LEU A 41 -4.62 7.92 6.18
N ILE A 42 -5.45 6.89 6.29
CA ILE A 42 -5.22 5.58 5.66
C ILE A 42 -5.64 5.54 4.20
N VAL A 43 -6.83 6.09 3.91
CA VAL A 43 -7.41 5.97 2.58
C VAL A 43 -6.53 6.58 1.50
N PRO A 44 -5.96 7.79 1.66
CA PRO A 44 -5.01 8.31 0.68
C PRO A 44 -3.78 7.42 0.50
N ALA A 45 -3.17 6.93 1.58
CA ALA A 45 -1.99 6.08 1.52
C ALA A 45 -2.25 4.80 0.71
N PHE A 46 -3.37 4.13 0.98
CA PHE A 46 -3.80 2.94 0.27
C PHE A 46 -4.18 3.24 -1.19
N LEU A 47 -5.02 4.25 -1.43
CA LEU A 47 -5.47 4.56 -2.78
C LEU A 47 -4.33 4.99 -3.71
N PHE A 48 -3.40 5.83 -3.24
CA PHE A 48 -2.24 6.22 -4.04
C PHE A 48 -1.37 5.03 -4.39
N HIS A 49 -1.17 4.11 -3.45
CA HIS A 49 -0.46 2.86 -3.69
C HIS A 49 -1.08 2.07 -4.86
N GLU A 50 -2.36 1.76 -4.77
CA GLU A 50 -3.09 0.97 -5.76
C GLU A 50 -3.23 1.70 -7.12
N LEU A 51 -3.47 3.03 -7.07
CA LEU A 51 -3.55 3.84 -8.27
C LEU A 51 -2.22 3.88 -9.04
N MET A 52 -1.09 3.89 -8.35
CA MET A 52 0.22 3.88 -8.99
C MET A 52 0.50 2.54 -9.67
N HIS A 53 0.16 1.40 -9.05
CA HIS A 53 0.20 0.11 -9.74
C HIS A 53 -0.62 0.12 -11.03
N ARG A 54 -1.85 0.60 -10.93
CA ARG A 54 -2.77 0.69 -12.07
C ARG A 54 -2.25 1.60 -13.17
N GLN A 55 -1.71 2.77 -12.80
CA GLN A 55 -1.21 3.75 -13.79
C GLN A 55 0.02 3.23 -14.53
N VAL A 56 0.94 2.57 -13.81
CA VAL A 56 2.12 1.97 -14.43
C VAL A 56 1.73 0.77 -15.29
N ALA A 57 0.80 -0.09 -14.85
CA ALA A 57 0.30 -1.21 -15.64
C ALA A 57 -0.28 -0.74 -16.98
N LYS A 58 -1.08 0.32 -16.97
CA LYS A 58 -1.64 0.91 -18.20
C LYS A 58 -0.56 1.40 -19.18
N ARG A 59 0.57 1.95 -18.70
CA ARG A 59 1.69 2.36 -19.55
C ARG A 59 2.37 1.20 -20.28
N PHE A 60 2.23 -0.01 -19.75
CA PHE A 60 2.70 -1.24 -20.37
C PHE A 60 1.62 -1.99 -21.16
N ASN A 61 0.46 -1.37 -21.42
CA ASN A 61 -0.70 -1.96 -22.11
C ASN A 61 -1.28 -3.18 -21.37
N TYR A 62 -1.28 -3.13 -20.03
CA TYR A 62 -2.00 -4.09 -19.21
C TYR A 62 -3.33 -3.51 -18.72
N PHE A 63 -4.37 -4.31 -18.74
CA PHE A 63 -5.57 -4.04 -17.96
C PHE A 63 -5.28 -4.33 -16.51
N ALA A 64 -5.64 -3.40 -15.63
CA ALA A 64 -5.36 -3.49 -14.20
C ALA A 64 -6.63 -3.26 -13.41
N ARG A 65 -6.92 -4.16 -12.48
CA ARG A 65 -8.11 -4.13 -11.63
C ARG A 65 -7.71 -4.48 -10.20
N PHE A 66 -8.20 -3.71 -9.23
CA PHE A 66 -8.07 -4.07 -7.82
C PHE A 66 -9.00 -5.26 -7.50
N GLN A 67 -8.48 -6.22 -6.77
CA GLN A 67 -9.22 -7.35 -6.23
C GLN A 67 -8.88 -7.51 -4.75
N LYS A 68 -9.89 -7.46 -3.89
CA LYS A 68 -9.71 -7.71 -2.46
C LYS A 68 -9.25 -9.15 -2.21
N TRP A 69 -8.49 -9.33 -1.14
CA TRP A 69 -8.11 -10.64 -0.64
C TRP A 69 -8.77 -10.88 0.71
N ASP A 70 -9.84 -11.68 0.72
CA ASP A 70 -10.68 -11.85 1.90
C ASP A 70 -9.91 -12.35 3.12
N PHE A 71 -8.98 -13.29 2.95
CA PHE A 71 -8.12 -13.75 4.04
C PHE A 71 -7.15 -12.67 4.53
N GLY A 72 -6.59 -11.86 3.64
CA GLY A 72 -5.74 -10.72 3.99
C GLY A 72 -6.51 -9.63 4.75
N LEU A 73 -7.75 -9.36 4.37
CA LEU A 73 -8.64 -8.44 5.09
C LEU A 73 -9.00 -8.97 6.50
N PHE A 74 -9.27 -10.27 6.60
CA PHE A 74 -9.48 -10.92 7.89
C PHE A 74 -8.24 -10.80 8.78
N LEU A 75 -7.05 -11.10 8.25
CA LEU A 75 -5.80 -10.94 8.99
C LEU A 75 -5.55 -9.49 9.41
N CYS A 76 -5.78 -8.53 8.51
CA CYS A 76 -5.64 -7.10 8.80
C CYS A 76 -6.51 -6.70 9.99
N PHE A 77 -7.78 -7.06 9.96
CA PHE A 77 -8.72 -6.79 11.06
C PHE A 77 -8.33 -7.53 12.35
N PHE A 78 -8.10 -8.84 12.27
CA PHE A 78 -7.77 -9.68 13.42
C PHE A 78 -6.48 -9.24 14.11
N THR A 79 -5.41 -8.98 13.36
CA THR A 79 -4.12 -8.60 13.94
C THR A 79 -4.15 -7.21 14.59
N SER A 80 -5.07 -6.35 14.18
CA SER A 80 -5.26 -5.03 14.80
C SER A 80 -5.63 -5.09 16.29
N PHE A 81 -6.23 -6.19 16.75
CA PHE A 81 -6.53 -6.42 18.16
C PHE A 81 -5.29 -6.74 19.01
N PHE A 82 -4.21 -7.16 18.38
CA PHE A 82 -2.94 -7.49 19.02
C PHE A 82 -1.88 -6.39 18.88
N GLY A 83 -2.27 -5.21 18.41
CA GLY A 83 -1.37 -4.06 18.33
C GLY A 83 -0.50 -4.01 17.06
N PHE A 84 -0.75 -4.86 16.06
CA PHE A 84 -0.07 -4.78 14.76
C PHE A 84 -1.05 -4.99 13.59
N ILE A 85 -0.64 -4.65 12.37
CA ILE A 85 -1.49 -4.78 11.18
C ILE A 85 -0.78 -5.60 10.10
N PHE A 86 -1.44 -6.66 9.66
CA PHE A 86 -1.08 -7.34 8.43
C PHE A 86 -1.77 -6.64 7.25
N ALA A 87 -1.11 -5.63 6.66
CA ALA A 87 -1.71 -4.73 5.67
C ALA A 87 -1.69 -5.30 4.24
N ALA A 88 -2.35 -6.42 4.01
CA ALA A 88 -2.51 -7.01 2.67
C ALA A 88 -4.00 -7.12 2.29
N PRO A 89 -4.72 -5.98 2.08
CA PRO A 89 -6.16 -5.99 1.87
C PRO A 89 -6.58 -6.52 0.49
N GLY A 90 -5.65 -6.62 -0.44
CA GLY A 90 -5.85 -7.03 -1.81
C GLY A 90 -4.66 -6.65 -2.67
N ALA A 91 -4.81 -6.78 -3.97
CA ALA A 91 -3.79 -6.38 -4.93
C ALA A 91 -4.40 -5.96 -6.27
N VAL A 92 -3.67 -5.15 -7.02
CA VAL A 92 -4.00 -4.91 -8.43
C VAL A 92 -3.60 -6.13 -9.25
N VAL A 93 -4.61 -6.83 -9.77
CA VAL A 93 -4.42 -7.94 -10.71
C VAL A 93 -4.30 -7.35 -12.11
N ILE A 94 -3.27 -7.78 -12.83
CA ILE A 94 -2.92 -7.28 -14.15
C ILE A 94 -3.14 -8.35 -15.21
N TYR A 95 -3.79 -7.96 -16.30
CA TYR A 95 -4.06 -8.81 -17.46
C TYR A 95 -3.52 -8.14 -18.71
N PRO A 96 -2.80 -8.84 -19.62
CA PRO A 96 -2.40 -8.26 -20.89
C PRO A 96 -3.64 -7.91 -21.72
N VAL A 97 -3.69 -6.71 -22.31
CA VAL A 97 -4.81 -6.28 -23.15
C VAL A 97 -4.86 -7.06 -24.45
N TYR A 98 -3.70 -7.49 -24.96
CA TYR A 98 -3.58 -8.30 -26.16
C TYR A 98 -2.91 -9.63 -25.82
N TYR A 99 -3.57 -10.73 -26.13
CA TYR A 99 -3.07 -12.10 -25.93
C TYR A 99 -1.92 -12.50 -26.88
N TYR A 100 -1.54 -11.64 -27.84
CA TYR A 100 -0.43 -11.93 -28.75
C TYR A 100 0.91 -11.74 -28.01
N HIS A 101 1.61 -12.84 -27.87
CA HIS A 101 3.02 -13.04 -27.47
C HIS A 101 3.75 -11.78 -26.94
N ILE A 102 3.43 -11.36 -25.73
CA ILE A 102 4.27 -10.36 -25.05
C ILE A 102 5.62 -11.04 -24.78
N HIS A 103 6.68 -10.50 -25.37
CA HIS A 103 8.02 -11.05 -25.18
C HIS A 103 8.34 -11.12 -23.66
N PRO A 104 8.92 -12.24 -23.13
CA PRO A 104 9.15 -12.43 -21.70
C PRO A 104 9.94 -11.28 -21.04
N SER A 105 10.86 -10.66 -21.79
CA SER A 105 11.61 -9.48 -21.28
C SER A 105 10.74 -8.26 -21.03
N VAL A 106 9.72 -8.02 -21.86
CA VAL A 106 8.75 -6.92 -21.68
C VAL A 106 7.85 -7.21 -20.50
N GLN A 107 7.39 -8.45 -20.36
CA GLN A 107 6.60 -8.87 -19.20
C GLN A 107 7.39 -8.73 -17.90
N ARG A 108 8.66 -9.18 -17.87
CA ARG A 108 9.55 -9.00 -16.72
C ARG A 108 9.76 -7.54 -16.37
N LYS A 109 10.00 -6.68 -17.40
CA LYS A 109 10.15 -5.23 -17.21
C LYS A 109 8.87 -4.61 -16.64
N ALA A 110 7.71 -4.92 -17.21
CA ALA A 110 6.42 -4.43 -16.74
C ALA A 110 6.18 -4.84 -15.27
N SER A 111 6.32 -6.12 -14.94
CA SER A 111 6.14 -6.63 -13.58
C SER A 111 7.04 -5.93 -12.57
N LYS A 112 8.32 -5.67 -12.93
CA LYS A 112 9.25 -4.93 -12.09
C LYS A 112 8.75 -3.52 -11.76
N TYR A 113 8.40 -2.73 -12.78
CA TYR A 113 7.99 -1.34 -12.56
C TYR A 113 6.61 -1.23 -11.90
N ILE A 114 5.72 -2.17 -12.18
CA ILE A 114 4.42 -2.22 -11.51
C ILE A 114 4.62 -2.50 -10.02
N SER A 115 5.37 -3.55 -9.64
CA SER A 115 5.62 -3.87 -8.23
C SER A 115 6.41 -2.80 -7.48
N LEU A 116 7.24 -2.03 -8.19
CA LEU A 116 7.96 -0.89 -7.61
C LEU A 116 7.04 0.29 -7.30
N SER A 117 6.01 0.52 -8.14
CA SER A 117 5.29 1.80 -8.18
C SER A 117 4.47 2.10 -6.94
N GLY A 118 3.82 1.11 -6.32
CA GLY A 118 3.05 1.28 -5.09
C GLY A 118 3.93 1.68 -3.91
N PRO A 119 4.94 0.86 -3.53
CA PRO A 119 5.86 1.21 -2.46
C PRO A 119 6.60 2.53 -2.68
N LEU A 120 6.98 2.84 -3.92
CA LEU A 120 7.62 4.12 -4.27
C LEU A 120 6.69 5.30 -4.03
N ALA A 121 5.41 5.18 -4.39
CA ALA A 121 4.42 6.23 -4.13
C ALA A 121 4.28 6.51 -2.63
N ASN A 122 4.22 5.47 -1.81
CA ASN A 122 4.16 5.64 -0.36
C ASN A 122 5.45 6.28 0.20
N LEU A 123 6.65 5.93 -0.28
CA LEU A 123 7.88 6.59 0.18
C LEU A 123 7.92 8.06 -0.21
N ILE A 124 7.44 8.42 -1.40
CA ILE A 124 7.33 9.83 -1.82
C ILE A 124 6.33 10.58 -0.92
N LEU A 125 5.16 10.00 -0.65
CA LEU A 125 4.18 10.60 0.26
C LEU A 125 4.74 10.72 1.68
N ALA A 126 5.45 9.69 2.17
CA ALA A 126 6.13 9.76 3.46
C ALA A 126 7.12 10.93 3.53
N LEU A 127 7.96 11.11 2.51
CA LEU A 127 8.90 12.23 2.45
C LEU A 127 8.18 13.59 2.45
N ILE A 128 7.08 13.72 1.71
CA ILE A 128 6.25 14.94 1.70
C ILE A 128 5.68 15.21 3.10
N PHE A 129 5.08 14.19 3.74
CA PHE A 129 4.51 14.36 5.08
C PHE A 129 5.58 14.61 6.15
N LEU A 130 6.78 14.05 6.01
CA LEU A 130 7.91 14.34 6.89
C LEU A 130 8.31 15.82 6.79
N THR A 131 8.50 16.33 5.58
CA THR A 131 8.85 17.74 5.35
C THR A 131 7.78 18.69 5.89
N LEU A 132 6.51 18.38 5.67
CA LEU A 132 5.40 19.17 6.22
C LEU A 132 5.36 19.09 7.76
N TYR A 133 5.59 17.92 8.34
CA TYR A 133 5.66 17.77 9.78
C TYR A 133 6.79 18.60 10.41
N LEU A 134 7.98 18.56 9.81
CA LEU A 134 9.12 19.35 10.28
C LEU A 134 8.88 20.87 10.17
N SER A 135 8.06 21.29 9.19
CA SER A 135 7.72 22.70 8.98
C SER A 135 6.60 23.20 9.90
N TYR A 136 5.58 22.38 10.17
CA TYR A 136 4.36 22.82 10.87
C TYR A 136 4.15 22.19 12.25
N GLY A 137 4.89 21.14 12.63
CA GLY A 137 4.78 20.44 13.91
C GLY A 137 3.45 19.72 14.16
N ASN A 138 2.61 19.55 13.14
CA ASN A 138 1.29 18.95 13.30
C ASN A 138 1.37 17.41 13.40
N VAL A 139 0.87 16.87 14.50
CA VAL A 139 0.93 15.44 14.82
C VAL A 139 0.22 14.54 13.78
N LEU A 140 -0.81 15.03 13.09
CA LEU A 140 -1.48 14.28 12.04
C LEU A 140 -0.55 14.05 10.83
N LEU A 141 0.34 15.01 10.53
CA LEU A 141 1.36 14.85 9.49
C LEU A 141 2.39 13.78 9.88
N LYS A 142 2.74 13.69 11.17
CA LYS A 142 3.58 12.60 11.69
C LYS A 142 2.91 11.24 11.51
N TYR A 143 1.62 11.11 11.81
CA TYR A 143 0.87 9.87 11.57
C TYR A 143 0.77 9.54 10.08
N ALA A 144 0.53 10.54 9.22
CA ALA A 144 0.51 10.33 7.78
C ALA A 144 1.87 9.86 7.23
N PHE A 145 2.98 10.42 7.73
CA PHE A 145 4.34 9.93 7.45
C PHE A 145 4.49 8.47 7.87
N PHE A 146 4.16 8.14 9.12
CA PHE A 146 4.30 6.78 9.65
C PHE A 146 3.50 5.76 8.85
N ILE A 147 2.24 6.07 8.52
CA ILE A 147 1.36 5.20 7.75
C ILE A 147 1.92 4.90 6.38
N ASN A 148 2.38 5.93 5.65
CA ASN A 148 2.95 5.74 4.32
C ASN A 148 4.27 4.96 4.38
N THR A 149 5.10 5.21 5.38
CA THR A 149 6.32 4.44 5.63
C THR A 149 6.01 2.98 5.93
N TRP A 150 5.01 2.73 6.78
CA TRP A 150 4.55 1.38 7.11
C TRP A 150 4.02 0.64 5.87
N PHE A 151 3.16 1.28 5.06
CA PHE A 151 2.67 0.69 3.82
C PHE A 151 3.81 0.33 2.86
N ALA A 152 4.79 1.22 2.68
CA ALA A 152 5.96 0.94 1.85
C ALA A 152 6.78 -0.22 2.40
N LEU A 153 7.14 -0.19 3.68
CA LEU A 153 7.97 -1.21 4.33
C LEU A 153 7.29 -2.57 4.28
N PHE A 154 6.00 -2.63 4.66
CA PHE A 154 5.24 -3.87 4.69
C PHE A 154 5.14 -4.48 3.28
N ASN A 155 4.79 -3.68 2.27
CA ASN A 155 4.67 -4.17 0.89
C ASN A 155 6.03 -4.52 0.26
N LEU A 156 7.15 -4.05 0.81
CA LEU A 156 8.51 -4.42 0.37
C LEU A 156 9.03 -5.71 1.02
N LEU A 157 8.31 -6.32 1.96
CA LEU A 157 8.69 -7.63 2.50
C LEU A 157 8.75 -8.68 1.38
N PRO A 158 9.78 -9.55 1.35
CA PRO A 158 9.95 -10.54 0.28
C PRO A 158 9.08 -11.78 0.51
N VAL A 159 7.78 -11.57 0.81
CA VAL A 159 6.79 -12.61 1.15
C VAL A 159 5.58 -12.50 0.22
N PRO A 160 5.11 -13.60 -0.39
CA PRO A 160 3.85 -13.56 -1.16
C PRO A 160 2.65 -13.17 -0.28
N PRO A 161 1.69 -12.42 -0.80
CA PRO A 161 1.52 -11.90 -2.17
C PRO A 161 2.07 -10.48 -2.39
N LEU A 162 2.91 -9.96 -1.48
CA LEU A 162 3.38 -8.57 -1.45
C LEU A 162 4.26 -8.19 -2.66
N ASP A 163 4.34 -6.90 -2.95
CA ASP A 163 5.12 -6.39 -4.08
C ASP A 163 6.62 -6.65 -3.95
N GLY A 164 7.14 -6.60 -2.72
CA GLY A 164 8.53 -6.90 -2.39
C GLY A 164 8.95 -8.29 -2.80
N PHE A 165 8.06 -9.28 -2.75
CA PHE A 165 8.35 -10.62 -3.24
C PHE A 165 8.69 -10.60 -4.73
N LYS A 166 7.85 -9.98 -5.56
CA LYS A 166 8.10 -9.87 -7.00
C LYS A 166 9.36 -9.06 -7.29
N LEU A 167 9.50 -7.91 -6.62
CA LEU A 167 10.63 -7.00 -6.84
C LEU A 167 11.97 -7.65 -6.44
N PHE A 168 12.02 -8.40 -5.34
CA PHE A 168 13.21 -9.12 -4.88
C PHE A 168 13.76 -10.09 -5.94
N PHE A 169 12.88 -10.83 -6.63
CA PHE A 169 13.29 -11.78 -7.68
C PHE A 169 13.52 -11.11 -9.04
N LEU A 170 12.87 -9.98 -9.31
CA LEU A 170 12.99 -9.28 -10.60
C LEU A 170 14.21 -8.36 -10.65
N ASP A 171 14.48 -7.63 -9.54
CA ASP A 171 15.61 -6.68 -9.44
C ASP A 171 16.00 -6.48 -7.96
N ARG A 172 16.89 -7.34 -7.49
CA ARG A 172 17.33 -7.35 -6.10
C ARG A 172 18.03 -6.05 -5.67
N LYS A 173 18.70 -5.35 -6.61
CA LYS A 173 19.39 -4.09 -6.31
C LYS A 173 18.38 -2.99 -5.98
N ILE A 174 17.36 -2.82 -6.83
CA ILE A 174 16.28 -1.86 -6.60
C ILE A 174 15.54 -2.23 -5.30
N TRP A 175 15.26 -3.52 -5.07
CA TRP A 175 14.61 -3.96 -3.86
C TRP A 175 15.40 -3.57 -2.60
N ILE A 176 16.73 -3.80 -2.56
CA ILE A 176 17.60 -3.43 -1.43
C ILE A 176 17.52 -1.92 -1.18
N ILE A 177 17.63 -1.10 -2.22
CA ILE A 177 17.57 0.37 -2.10
C ILE A 177 16.24 0.80 -1.49
N MET A 178 15.13 0.31 -2.02
CA MET A 178 13.78 0.66 -1.57
C MET A 178 13.50 0.18 -0.15
N PHE A 179 13.87 -1.06 0.16
CA PHE A 179 13.67 -1.64 1.48
C PHE A 179 14.53 -0.92 2.54
N SER A 180 15.79 -0.61 2.23
CA SER A 180 16.65 0.18 3.12
C SER A 180 16.11 1.59 3.35
N ALA A 181 15.62 2.26 2.30
CA ALA A 181 14.99 3.58 2.44
C ALA A 181 13.74 3.53 3.34
N ALA A 182 12.88 2.51 3.16
CA ALA A 182 11.71 2.31 4.00
C ALA A 182 12.08 2.03 5.47
N LEU A 183 13.12 1.23 5.71
CA LEU A 183 13.65 0.97 7.06
C LEU A 183 14.20 2.25 7.71
N ILE A 184 15.00 3.03 6.97
CA ILE A 184 15.52 4.30 7.49
C ILE A 184 14.37 5.21 7.89
N PHE A 185 13.35 5.38 7.02
CA PHE A 185 12.18 6.19 7.34
C PHE A 185 11.43 5.66 8.57
N PHE A 186 11.30 4.35 8.70
CA PHE A 186 10.59 3.75 9.83
C PHE A 186 11.26 4.03 11.18
N PHE A 187 12.59 4.15 11.22
CA PHE A 187 13.36 4.40 12.44
C PHE A 187 13.69 5.89 12.67
N ILE A 188 13.19 6.82 11.86
CA ILE A 188 13.39 8.27 12.09
C ILE A 188 12.70 8.76 13.38
N PHE A 189 11.60 8.14 13.78
CA PHE A 189 10.79 8.43 14.97
C PHE A 189 10.48 7.14 15.72
#